data_27561b11bd554d3196e2d3544a70918c
#
_entry.id   27561b11bd554d3196e2d3544a70918c
#
_cell.length_a   1.000
_cell.length_b   1.000
_cell.length_c   1.000
_cell.angle_alpha   90.00
_cell.angle_beta   90.00
_cell.angle_gamma   90.00
#
_symmetry.space_group_name_H-M   'P 1'
#
loop_
_entity.id
_entity.type
_entity.pdbx_description
1 polymer ?
#
loop_
_entity_poly.entity_id
_entity_poly.type
_entity_poly.pdbx_seq_one_letter_code
_entity_poly.pdbx_strand_id
1 'polypeptide(L)'
;MGNFFTSLFSSSKAATPEEEKAKSDQKKFDILKYDGVRAQKMGQVAYAIKCFTEALNLQEDFETMTYLVAAYTVANKAEEALEVLNRMVELEPDHINTRLTRVSVLFMLDKDADVIADCQHVLELEDTNHLAWFLMGKAKRTTADPLGAIADLTKAIALKEDFTDAYLMRAQILLSMAQAAEALPDVEKAIELAPEEETSYLLRGRIHEAMGNLDAAFADYQDTLELNPFNDEAALLTGNLLIAQERLDEAIAFFDEVIDLKPEFAKAYAERGRARNLKGDKEGAFEDLKKSIELNPEGDEAQKLEGQHTNFNDMYKGGIF
;
A
#
# COMPACT_ATOMS: atom_id res chain seq x y z
N MET A 1 -41.84 68.73 34.70
CA MET A 1 -41.05 67.48 34.91
C MET A 1 -41.67 66.38 34.10
N GLY A 2 -41.19 66.26 32.88
CA GLY A 2 -41.77 65.41 31.85
C GLY A 2 -41.04 64.09 31.74
N ASN A 3 -41.80 63.10 31.47
CA ASN A 3 -41.62 61.80 30.89
C ASN A 3 -40.20 61.38 30.50
N PHE A 4 -39.56 60.49 31.33
CA PHE A 4 -38.33 59.81 31.06
C PHE A 4 -38.47 58.28 31.22
N PHE A 5 -39.61 57.66 30.88
CA PHE A 5 -39.82 56.20 31.04
C PHE A 5 -40.51 55.52 29.86
N THR A 6 -40.19 55.85 28.62
CA THR A 6 -40.81 55.20 27.44
C THR A 6 -39.85 54.67 26.41
N SER A 7 -38.63 54.26 26.75
CA SER A 7 -37.69 53.66 25.75
C SER A 7 -37.03 52.36 26.17
N LEU A 8 -37.64 51.56 27.07
CA LEU A 8 -37.08 50.32 27.56
C LEU A 8 -37.85 49.04 27.15
N PHE A 9 -38.80 49.16 26.25
CA PHE A 9 -39.43 48.02 25.60
C PHE A 9 -39.23 48.10 24.09
N SER A 10 -37.99 47.87 23.63
CA SER A 10 -37.81 47.40 22.24
C SER A 10 -38.42 46.00 22.21
N SER A 11 -39.59 45.88 21.62
CA SER A 11 -40.21 44.61 21.34
C SER A 11 -39.24 43.74 20.54
N SER A 12 -38.62 42.73 21.18
CA SER A 12 -38.03 41.66 20.45
C SER A 12 -39.16 41.06 19.58
N LYS A 13 -39.10 41.25 18.25
CA LYS A 13 -40.00 40.54 17.34
C LYS A 13 -39.97 39.08 17.73
N ALA A 14 -41.10 38.50 18.06
CA ALA A 14 -41.20 37.06 18.27
C ALA A 14 -40.65 36.38 17.01
N ALA A 15 -39.75 35.41 17.20
CA ALA A 15 -39.14 34.66 16.10
C ALA A 15 -40.27 33.99 15.28
N THR A 16 -40.13 34.02 13.96
CA THR A 16 -41.06 33.30 13.11
C THR A 16 -40.94 31.80 13.30
N PRO A 17 -41.97 30.99 13.03
CA PRO A 17 -41.87 29.52 13.10
C PRO A 17 -40.71 28.93 12.28
N GLU A 18 -40.35 29.58 11.17
CA GLU A 18 -39.20 29.20 10.32
C GLU A 18 -37.87 29.51 11.02
N GLU A 19 -37.75 30.66 11.69
CA GLU A 19 -36.55 31.02 12.47
C GLU A 19 -36.34 30.09 13.69
N GLU A 20 -37.47 29.73 14.34
CA GLU A 20 -37.42 28.76 15.46
C GLU A 20 -37.00 27.35 15.01
N LYS A 21 -37.53 26.91 13.86
CA LYS A 21 -37.14 25.64 13.23
C LYS A 21 -35.67 25.67 12.85
N ALA A 22 -35.18 26.70 12.15
CA ALA A 22 -33.79 26.83 11.75
C ALA A 22 -32.82 26.80 12.97
N LYS A 23 -33.16 27.45 14.07
CA LYS A 23 -32.40 27.39 15.32
C LYS A 23 -32.40 26.00 15.94
N SER A 24 -33.53 25.30 15.90
CA SER A 24 -33.66 23.94 16.35
C SER A 24 -32.79 22.98 15.53
N ASP A 25 -32.83 23.10 14.19
CA ASP A 25 -32.05 22.26 13.28
C ASP A 25 -30.56 22.54 13.41
N GLN A 26 -30.13 23.80 13.57
CA GLN A 26 -28.74 24.16 13.87
C GLN A 26 -28.25 23.52 15.17
N LYS A 27 -29.02 23.63 16.25
CA LYS A 27 -28.66 23.00 17.53
C LYS A 27 -28.54 21.49 17.41
N LYS A 28 -29.44 20.86 16.66
CA LYS A 28 -29.42 19.42 16.43
C LYS A 28 -28.19 19.02 15.58
N PHE A 29 -27.87 19.81 14.54
CA PHE A 29 -26.66 19.64 13.75
C PHE A 29 -25.41 19.68 14.63
N ASP A 30 -25.26 20.70 15.47
CA ASP A 30 -24.10 20.86 16.35
C ASP A 30 -23.95 19.64 17.30
N ILE A 31 -25.06 19.18 17.90
CA ILE A 31 -25.04 18.00 18.78
C ILE A 31 -24.57 16.77 18.00
N LEU A 32 -25.13 16.49 16.83
CA LEU A 32 -24.79 15.33 16.02
C LEU A 32 -23.33 15.38 15.57
N LYS A 33 -22.86 16.54 15.12
CA LYS A 33 -21.44 16.73 14.73
C LYS A 33 -20.50 16.41 15.90
N TYR A 34 -20.74 16.97 17.09
CA TYR A 34 -19.91 16.73 18.26
C TYR A 34 -19.99 15.30 18.79
N ASP A 35 -21.18 14.69 18.78
CA ASP A 35 -21.35 13.29 19.13
C ASP A 35 -20.61 12.37 18.16
N GLY A 36 -20.63 12.67 16.87
CA GLY A 36 -19.86 11.97 15.85
C GLY A 36 -18.36 12.05 16.09
N VAL A 37 -17.82 13.26 16.34
CA VAL A 37 -16.38 13.47 16.64
C VAL A 37 -15.98 12.72 17.91
N ARG A 38 -16.82 12.75 18.96
CA ARG A 38 -16.59 12.02 20.20
C ARG A 38 -16.59 10.51 19.96
N ALA A 39 -17.56 10.00 19.21
CA ALA A 39 -17.66 8.58 18.85
C ALA A 39 -16.43 8.10 18.06
N GLN A 40 -15.96 8.89 17.09
CA GLN A 40 -14.76 8.60 16.32
C GLN A 40 -13.52 8.49 17.23
N LYS A 41 -13.33 9.43 18.16
CA LYS A 41 -12.24 9.38 19.14
C LYS A 41 -12.30 8.16 20.07
N MET A 42 -13.51 7.61 20.29
CA MET A 42 -13.74 6.40 21.10
C MET A 42 -13.68 5.10 20.26
N GLY A 43 -13.33 5.17 18.96
CA GLY A 43 -13.31 4.00 18.06
C GLY A 43 -14.70 3.47 17.68
N GLN A 44 -15.79 4.20 18.01
CA GLN A 44 -17.17 3.82 17.68
C GLN A 44 -17.54 4.27 16.26
N VAL A 45 -16.81 3.72 15.26
CA VAL A 45 -16.85 4.18 13.87
C VAL A 45 -18.26 4.15 13.27
N ALA A 46 -19.02 3.07 13.49
CA ALA A 46 -20.38 2.95 12.95
C ALA A 46 -21.33 4.02 13.50
N TYR A 47 -21.19 4.35 14.79
CA TYR A 47 -21.99 5.40 15.41
C TYR A 47 -21.55 6.80 14.95
N ALA A 48 -20.26 7.03 14.76
CA ALA A 48 -19.75 8.27 14.20
C ALA A 48 -20.29 8.53 12.78
N ILE A 49 -20.25 7.52 11.90
CA ILE A 49 -20.84 7.58 10.55
C ILE A 49 -22.31 7.98 10.63
N LYS A 50 -23.11 7.33 11.49
CA LYS A 50 -24.52 7.64 11.67
C LYS A 50 -24.71 9.11 12.08
N CYS A 51 -23.98 9.58 13.08
CA CYS A 51 -24.08 10.97 13.57
C CYS A 51 -23.72 11.99 12.47
N PHE A 52 -22.62 11.77 11.74
CA PHE A 52 -22.22 12.69 10.67
C PHE A 52 -23.20 12.68 9.51
N THR A 53 -23.71 11.51 9.12
CA THR A 53 -24.75 11.42 8.05
C THR A 53 -26.04 12.15 8.46
N GLU A 54 -26.51 11.96 9.70
CA GLU A 54 -27.69 12.67 10.21
C GLU A 54 -27.44 14.18 10.33
N ALA A 55 -26.23 14.62 10.69
CA ALA A 55 -25.86 16.03 10.73
C ALA A 55 -25.90 16.63 9.30
N LEU A 56 -25.32 15.98 8.32
CA LEU A 56 -25.28 16.44 6.93
C LEU A 56 -26.66 16.46 6.26
N ASN A 57 -27.61 15.64 6.72
CA ASN A 57 -29.01 15.73 6.30
C ASN A 57 -29.71 17.01 6.78
N LEU A 58 -29.20 17.65 7.83
CA LEU A 58 -29.73 18.91 8.36
C LEU A 58 -29.05 20.13 7.71
N GLN A 59 -27.75 20.04 7.52
CA GLN A 59 -26.92 21.13 7.01
C GLN A 59 -25.70 20.59 6.30
N GLU A 60 -25.43 21.05 5.09
CA GLU A 60 -24.20 20.80 4.37
C GLU A 60 -23.04 21.54 5.07
N ASP A 61 -22.02 20.80 5.51
CA ASP A 61 -20.88 21.34 6.26
C ASP A 61 -19.58 20.59 5.88
N PHE A 62 -18.67 21.34 5.29
CA PHE A 62 -17.43 20.78 4.73
C PHE A 62 -16.56 20.05 5.78
N GLU A 63 -16.51 20.59 6.99
CA GLU A 63 -15.76 19.96 8.10
C GLU A 63 -16.41 18.62 8.51
N THR A 64 -17.74 18.57 8.60
CA THR A 64 -18.46 17.32 8.90
C THR A 64 -18.29 16.29 7.79
N MET A 65 -18.25 16.70 6.51
CA MET A 65 -17.91 15.82 5.39
C MET A 65 -16.51 15.24 5.54
N THR A 66 -15.53 16.06 5.94
CA THR A 66 -14.15 15.58 6.20
C THR A 66 -14.12 14.50 7.30
N TYR A 67 -14.86 14.69 8.39
CA TYR A 67 -14.98 13.66 9.43
C TYR A 67 -15.67 12.40 8.93
N LEU A 68 -16.71 12.54 8.11
CA LEU A 68 -17.43 11.39 7.54
C LEU A 68 -16.54 10.58 6.59
N VAL A 69 -15.77 11.24 5.71
CA VAL A 69 -14.77 10.60 4.85
C VAL A 69 -13.77 9.80 5.68
N ALA A 70 -13.20 10.40 6.72
CA ALA A 70 -12.26 9.71 7.60
C ALA A 70 -12.91 8.48 8.28
N ALA A 71 -14.17 8.60 8.72
CA ALA A 71 -14.90 7.50 9.33
C ALA A 71 -15.19 6.36 8.33
N TYR A 72 -15.55 6.68 7.08
CA TYR A 72 -15.75 5.69 6.01
C TYR A 72 -14.43 4.99 5.66
N THR A 73 -13.32 5.72 5.58
CA THR A 73 -11.99 5.14 5.30
C THR A 73 -11.59 4.12 6.38
N VAL A 74 -11.78 4.46 7.66
CA VAL A 74 -11.52 3.54 8.79
C VAL A 74 -12.45 2.32 8.74
N ALA A 75 -13.69 2.49 8.26
CA ALA A 75 -14.66 1.40 8.09
C ALA A 75 -14.43 0.56 6.82
N ASN A 76 -13.40 0.85 6.02
CA ASN A 76 -13.12 0.25 4.70
C ASN A 76 -14.30 0.38 3.72
N LYS A 77 -14.97 1.54 3.74
CA LYS A 77 -16.12 1.90 2.91
C LYS A 77 -15.70 2.95 1.88
N ALA A 78 -14.90 2.50 0.90
CA ALA A 78 -14.25 3.39 -0.06
C ALA A 78 -15.25 4.05 -1.03
N GLU A 79 -16.29 3.32 -1.47
CA GLU A 79 -17.31 3.87 -2.35
C GLU A 79 -18.10 5.00 -1.69
N GLU A 80 -18.55 4.81 -0.45
CA GLU A 80 -19.28 5.84 0.30
C GLU A 80 -18.37 7.05 0.62
N ALA A 81 -17.08 6.82 0.88
CA ALA A 81 -16.11 7.90 1.05
C ALA A 81 -15.95 8.70 -0.25
N LEU A 82 -15.90 8.02 -1.40
CA LEU A 82 -15.78 8.65 -2.72
C LEU A 82 -16.99 9.53 -3.05
N GLU A 83 -18.21 9.10 -2.73
CA GLU A 83 -19.43 9.90 -2.93
C GLU A 83 -19.35 11.23 -2.18
N VAL A 84 -18.93 11.21 -0.91
CA VAL A 84 -18.77 12.43 -0.11
C VAL A 84 -17.65 13.31 -0.67
N LEU A 85 -16.51 12.72 -1.05
CA LEU A 85 -15.40 13.46 -1.64
C LEU A 85 -15.75 14.11 -2.98
N ASN A 86 -16.54 13.43 -3.82
CA ASN A 86 -17.05 14.02 -5.06
C ASN A 86 -17.87 15.27 -4.77
N ARG A 87 -18.75 15.21 -3.76
CA ARG A 87 -19.54 16.37 -3.34
C ARG A 87 -18.66 17.50 -2.80
N MET A 88 -17.62 17.16 -2.01
CA MET A 88 -16.67 18.17 -1.50
C MET A 88 -15.91 18.86 -2.63
N VAL A 89 -15.49 18.12 -3.67
CA VAL A 89 -14.84 18.72 -4.86
C VAL A 89 -15.78 19.56 -5.68
N GLU A 90 -17.08 19.24 -5.75
CA GLU A 90 -18.09 20.11 -6.38
C GLU A 90 -18.25 21.44 -5.64
N LEU A 91 -18.20 21.43 -4.29
CA LEU A 91 -18.32 22.61 -3.45
C LEU A 91 -17.07 23.49 -3.50
N GLU A 92 -15.90 22.87 -3.43
CA GLU A 92 -14.60 23.53 -3.43
C GLU A 92 -13.66 22.86 -4.46
N PRO A 93 -13.78 23.17 -5.76
CA PRO A 93 -13.01 22.50 -6.82
C PRO A 93 -11.48 22.63 -6.67
N ASP A 94 -11.02 23.72 -6.11
CA ASP A 94 -9.59 24.05 -5.99
C ASP A 94 -9.01 23.70 -4.62
N HIS A 95 -9.76 22.95 -3.78
CA HIS A 95 -9.27 22.52 -2.47
C HIS A 95 -8.33 21.31 -2.62
N ILE A 96 -7.02 21.57 -2.69
CA ILE A 96 -5.97 20.59 -2.96
C ILE A 96 -6.06 19.38 -2.02
N ASN A 97 -6.23 19.60 -0.70
CA ASN A 97 -6.26 18.50 0.27
C ASN A 97 -7.43 17.55 0.03
N THR A 98 -8.61 18.05 -0.39
CA THR A 98 -9.75 17.20 -0.75
C THR A 98 -9.43 16.32 -1.94
N ARG A 99 -8.80 16.87 -3.00
CA ARG A 99 -8.39 16.10 -4.17
C ARG A 99 -7.35 15.03 -3.81
N LEU A 100 -6.33 15.37 -3.02
CA LEU A 100 -5.33 14.40 -2.57
C LEU A 100 -5.94 13.30 -1.68
N THR A 101 -6.92 13.64 -0.85
CA THR A 101 -7.71 12.66 -0.08
C THR A 101 -8.52 11.77 -1.01
N ARG A 102 -9.16 12.35 -2.06
CA ARG A 102 -9.90 11.58 -3.06
C ARG A 102 -8.98 10.64 -3.84
N VAL A 103 -7.79 11.08 -4.21
CA VAL A 103 -6.75 10.23 -4.82
C VAL A 103 -6.46 9.00 -3.96
N SER A 104 -6.34 9.14 -2.64
CA SER A 104 -6.10 8.00 -1.75
C SER A 104 -7.26 6.99 -1.78
N VAL A 105 -8.51 7.47 -1.83
CA VAL A 105 -9.70 6.61 -1.94
C VAL A 105 -9.83 6.00 -3.33
N LEU A 106 -9.48 6.75 -4.39
CA LEU A 106 -9.48 6.25 -5.77
C LEU A 106 -8.48 5.11 -5.97
N PHE A 107 -7.32 5.15 -5.31
CA PHE A 107 -6.38 4.01 -5.29
C PHE A 107 -6.96 2.77 -4.60
N MET A 108 -7.76 2.93 -3.53
CA MET A 108 -8.44 1.79 -2.90
C MET A 108 -9.48 1.13 -3.81
N LEU A 109 -9.95 1.85 -4.84
CA LEU A 109 -10.96 1.42 -5.81
C LEU A 109 -10.36 1.10 -7.19
N ASP A 110 -9.04 1.07 -7.33
CA ASP A 110 -8.31 0.84 -8.58
C ASP A 110 -8.73 1.78 -9.74
N LYS A 111 -9.07 3.04 -9.40
CA LYS A 111 -9.51 4.07 -10.36
C LYS A 111 -8.36 4.97 -10.81
N ASP A 112 -7.33 4.39 -11.39
CA ASP A 112 -6.08 5.10 -11.75
C ASP A 112 -6.28 6.28 -12.71
N ALA A 113 -7.23 6.20 -13.64
CA ALA A 113 -7.51 7.31 -14.55
C ALA A 113 -8.03 8.56 -13.80
N ASP A 114 -8.89 8.36 -12.79
CA ASP A 114 -9.41 9.45 -11.96
C ASP A 114 -8.30 10.00 -11.03
N VAL A 115 -7.40 9.14 -10.55
CA VAL A 115 -6.20 9.56 -9.81
C VAL A 115 -5.36 10.53 -10.65
N ILE A 116 -5.07 10.16 -11.91
CA ILE A 116 -4.28 11.01 -12.82
C ILE A 116 -4.98 12.35 -13.02
N ALA A 117 -6.29 12.36 -13.25
CA ALA A 117 -7.06 13.59 -13.46
C ALA A 117 -7.02 14.53 -12.23
N ASP A 118 -7.18 13.98 -11.01
CA ASP A 118 -7.09 14.77 -9.78
C ASP A 118 -5.68 15.31 -9.56
N CYS A 119 -4.65 14.49 -9.76
CA CYS A 119 -3.26 14.93 -9.64
C CYS A 119 -2.93 16.02 -10.65
N GLN A 120 -3.40 15.91 -11.90
CA GLN A 120 -3.23 16.96 -12.93
C GLN A 120 -3.84 18.29 -12.47
N HIS A 121 -5.07 18.25 -11.95
CA HIS A 121 -5.70 19.48 -11.44
C HIS A 121 -4.94 20.08 -10.24
N VAL A 122 -4.45 19.26 -9.32
CA VAL A 122 -3.59 19.73 -8.22
C VAL A 122 -2.33 20.41 -8.78
N LEU A 123 -1.71 19.85 -9.82
CA LEU A 123 -0.49 20.40 -10.45
C LEU A 123 -0.76 21.67 -11.28
N GLU A 124 -1.98 21.87 -11.79
CA GLU A 124 -2.40 23.14 -12.40
C GLU A 124 -2.45 24.28 -11.35
N LEU A 125 -2.79 23.95 -10.09
CA LEU A 125 -2.85 24.91 -8.99
C LEU A 125 -1.50 25.10 -8.30
N GLU A 126 -0.74 24.02 -8.13
CA GLU A 126 0.54 23.98 -7.42
C GLU A 126 1.50 22.99 -8.14
N ASP A 127 2.24 23.48 -9.13
CA ASP A 127 3.16 22.69 -9.96
C ASP A 127 4.36 22.13 -9.18
N THR A 128 4.62 22.66 -7.98
CA THR A 128 5.66 22.23 -7.04
C THR A 128 5.18 21.15 -6.05
N ASN A 129 3.97 20.65 -6.19
CA ASN A 129 3.45 19.61 -5.31
C ASN A 129 4.10 18.25 -5.62
N HIS A 130 5.18 17.93 -4.92
CA HIS A 130 5.92 16.68 -5.12
C HIS A 130 5.07 15.43 -4.89
N LEU A 131 4.08 15.49 -3.98
CA LEU A 131 3.20 14.36 -3.69
C LEU A 131 2.26 14.08 -4.87
N ALA A 132 1.71 15.12 -5.51
CA ALA A 132 0.86 14.96 -6.69
C ALA A 132 1.66 14.34 -7.87
N TRP A 133 2.90 14.77 -8.10
CA TRP A 133 3.79 14.15 -9.09
C TRP A 133 4.05 12.67 -8.77
N PHE A 134 4.35 12.34 -7.52
CA PHE A 134 4.56 10.95 -7.08
C PHE A 134 3.32 10.08 -7.30
N LEU A 135 2.14 10.54 -6.86
CA LEU A 135 0.88 9.80 -6.97
C LEU A 135 0.47 9.60 -8.43
N MET A 136 0.72 10.60 -9.28
CA MET A 136 0.49 10.48 -10.72
C MET A 136 1.43 9.45 -11.36
N GLY A 137 2.71 9.44 -11.00
CA GLY A 137 3.67 8.41 -11.43
C GLY A 137 3.27 7.01 -10.95
N LYS A 138 2.77 6.89 -9.72
CA LYS A 138 2.24 5.63 -9.18
C LYS A 138 1.06 5.11 -10.00
N ALA A 139 0.10 5.96 -10.35
CA ALA A 139 -1.04 5.58 -11.18
C ALA A 139 -0.64 5.22 -12.62
N LYS A 140 0.31 5.95 -13.22
CA LYS A 140 0.80 5.63 -14.57
C LYS A 140 1.52 4.29 -14.65
N ARG A 141 2.15 3.83 -13.58
CA ARG A 141 2.75 2.49 -13.53
C ARG A 141 1.72 1.38 -13.78
N THR A 142 0.54 1.49 -13.20
CA THR A 142 -0.56 0.51 -13.36
C THR A 142 -1.27 0.62 -14.70
N THR A 143 -1.33 1.81 -15.29
CA THR A 143 -1.96 2.06 -16.61
C THR A 143 -1.04 1.79 -17.81
N ALA A 144 0.05 1.05 -17.61
CA ALA A 144 1.03 0.68 -18.64
C ALA A 144 1.70 1.88 -19.37
N ASP A 145 1.91 3.00 -18.64
CA ASP A 145 2.72 4.14 -19.08
C ASP A 145 3.99 4.27 -18.21
N PRO A 146 4.95 3.34 -18.31
CA PRO A 146 6.14 3.36 -17.47
C PRO A 146 7.04 4.58 -17.75
N LEU A 147 7.10 5.08 -18.98
CA LEU A 147 7.91 6.26 -19.32
C LEU A 147 7.30 7.53 -18.70
N GLY A 148 5.98 7.70 -18.76
CA GLY A 148 5.29 8.77 -18.10
C GLY A 148 5.44 8.70 -16.57
N ALA A 149 5.39 7.49 -16.00
CA ALA A 149 5.62 7.28 -14.57
C ALA A 149 7.04 7.71 -14.16
N ILE A 150 8.09 7.33 -14.90
CA ILE A 150 9.47 7.73 -14.66
C ILE A 150 9.63 9.26 -14.73
N ALA A 151 8.99 9.91 -15.72
CA ALA A 151 9.05 11.36 -15.85
C ALA A 151 8.43 12.08 -14.62
N ASP A 152 7.26 11.62 -14.18
CA ASP A 152 6.57 12.19 -13.02
C ASP A 152 7.36 11.97 -11.70
N LEU A 153 7.89 10.74 -11.49
CA LEU A 153 8.74 10.43 -10.35
C LEU A 153 10.04 11.26 -10.35
N THR A 154 10.61 11.51 -11.52
CA THR A 154 11.78 12.40 -11.67
C THR A 154 11.45 13.83 -11.25
N LYS A 155 10.24 14.33 -11.55
CA LYS A 155 9.76 15.63 -11.05
C LYS A 155 9.56 15.62 -9.54
N ALA A 156 8.94 14.57 -8.99
CA ALA A 156 8.76 14.42 -7.55
C ALA A 156 10.10 14.47 -6.80
N ILE A 157 11.12 13.73 -7.28
CA ILE A 157 12.47 13.70 -6.72
C ILE A 157 13.16 15.07 -6.83
N ALA A 158 13.03 15.75 -7.97
CA ALA A 158 13.63 17.07 -8.15
C ALA A 158 13.04 18.13 -7.21
N LEU A 159 11.77 17.97 -6.80
CA LEU A 159 11.10 18.85 -5.85
C LEU A 159 11.36 18.46 -4.39
N LYS A 160 11.63 17.18 -4.13
CA LYS A 160 11.93 16.64 -2.82
C LYS A 160 13.03 15.60 -2.91
N GLU A 161 14.28 16.02 -2.71
CA GLU A 161 15.48 15.19 -2.88
C GLU A 161 15.62 14.06 -1.84
N ASP A 162 14.88 14.12 -0.72
CA ASP A 162 14.84 13.11 0.34
C ASP A 162 13.59 12.19 0.25
N PHE A 163 12.99 12.05 -0.95
CA PHE A 163 11.78 11.27 -1.14
C PHE A 163 12.10 9.81 -1.47
N THR A 164 12.40 9.02 -0.45
CA THR A 164 12.79 7.60 -0.56
C THR A 164 11.83 6.78 -1.42
N ASP A 165 10.50 6.90 -1.19
CA ASP A 165 9.49 6.16 -1.95
C ASP A 165 9.53 6.43 -3.45
N ALA A 166 9.84 7.66 -3.86
CA ALA A 166 9.90 8.02 -5.26
C ALA A 166 11.15 7.40 -5.95
N TYR A 167 12.28 7.35 -5.27
CA TYR A 167 13.47 6.64 -5.74
C TYR A 167 13.20 5.14 -5.89
N LEU A 168 12.64 4.50 -4.85
CA LEU A 168 12.33 3.07 -4.89
C LEU A 168 11.33 2.72 -6.01
N MET A 169 10.30 3.53 -6.18
CA MET A 169 9.31 3.30 -7.23
C MET A 169 9.92 3.47 -8.63
N ARG A 170 10.78 4.48 -8.84
CA ARG A 170 11.45 4.67 -10.12
C ARG A 170 12.42 3.53 -10.42
N ALA A 171 13.19 3.08 -9.41
CA ALA A 171 14.06 1.92 -9.54
C ALA A 171 13.28 0.64 -9.89
N GLN A 172 12.13 0.39 -9.24
CA GLN A 172 11.27 -0.77 -9.57
C GLN A 172 10.77 -0.74 -11.01
N ILE A 173 10.35 0.44 -11.50
CA ILE A 173 9.91 0.60 -12.88
C ILE A 173 11.06 0.36 -13.85
N LEU A 174 12.22 0.95 -13.61
CA LEU A 174 13.42 0.76 -14.43
C LEU A 174 13.84 -0.71 -14.48
N LEU A 175 13.84 -1.40 -13.34
CA LEU A 175 14.13 -2.84 -13.29
C LEU A 175 13.12 -3.65 -14.11
N SER A 176 11.83 -3.34 -13.99
CA SER A 176 10.78 -4.01 -14.78
C SER A 176 10.92 -3.82 -16.30
N MET A 177 11.57 -2.72 -16.71
CA MET A 177 11.91 -2.42 -18.10
C MET A 177 13.26 -3.03 -18.53
N ALA A 178 13.85 -3.89 -17.70
CA ALA A 178 15.19 -4.46 -17.90
C ALA A 178 16.33 -3.40 -17.98
N GLN A 179 16.12 -2.25 -17.33
CA GLN A 179 17.10 -1.14 -17.22
C GLN A 179 17.76 -1.17 -15.83
N ALA A 180 18.33 -2.31 -15.47
CA ALA A 180 18.88 -2.54 -14.11
C ALA A 180 20.03 -1.57 -13.78
N ALA A 181 20.88 -1.22 -14.76
CA ALA A 181 21.99 -0.31 -14.56
C ALA A 181 21.52 1.13 -14.22
N GLU A 182 20.41 1.57 -14.81
CA GLU A 182 19.80 2.87 -14.54
C GLU A 182 19.03 2.88 -13.23
N ALA A 183 18.56 1.70 -12.75
CA ALA A 183 17.85 1.58 -11.48
C ALA A 183 18.79 1.66 -10.25
N LEU A 184 20.05 1.23 -10.41
CA LEU A 184 21.00 1.10 -9.30
C LEU A 184 21.22 2.41 -8.52
N PRO A 185 21.48 3.58 -9.14
CA PRO A 185 21.69 4.82 -8.42
C PRO A 185 20.49 5.23 -7.54
N ASP A 186 19.26 4.94 -7.99
CA ASP A 186 18.06 5.26 -7.25
C ASP A 186 17.93 4.45 -5.96
N VAL A 187 18.16 3.13 -6.04
CA VAL A 187 18.08 2.29 -4.85
C VAL A 187 19.22 2.55 -3.88
N GLU A 188 20.43 2.88 -4.37
CA GLU A 188 21.55 3.31 -3.53
C GLU A 188 21.20 4.61 -2.77
N LYS A 189 20.54 5.56 -3.45
CA LYS A 189 20.05 6.79 -2.80
C LYS A 189 18.97 6.51 -1.77
N ALA A 190 18.06 5.58 -2.04
CA ALA A 190 17.04 5.16 -1.07
C ALA A 190 17.67 4.55 0.20
N ILE A 191 18.70 3.71 0.06
CA ILE A 191 19.45 3.14 1.20
C ILE A 191 20.19 4.23 1.98
N GLU A 192 20.81 5.21 1.30
CA GLU A 192 21.45 6.34 1.98
C GLU A 192 20.45 7.12 2.84
N LEU A 193 19.23 7.34 2.33
CA LEU A 193 18.17 8.09 3.02
C LEU A 193 17.49 7.29 4.15
N ALA A 194 17.36 5.98 3.99
CA ALA A 194 16.66 5.10 4.93
C ALA A 194 17.38 3.74 5.07
N PRO A 195 18.51 3.67 5.77
CA PRO A 195 19.34 2.46 5.87
C PRO A 195 18.70 1.32 6.66
N GLU A 196 17.63 1.57 7.40
CA GLU A 196 16.88 0.57 8.18
C GLU A 196 15.75 -0.09 7.36
N GLU A 197 15.55 0.33 6.09
CA GLU A 197 14.46 -0.13 5.24
C GLU A 197 14.89 -1.37 4.44
N GLU A 198 14.47 -2.57 4.88
CA GLU A 198 14.89 -3.83 4.24
C GLU A 198 14.47 -3.94 2.77
N THR A 199 13.36 -3.28 2.38
CA THR A 199 12.85 -3.32 0.99
C THR A 199 13.84 -2.72 0.00
N SER A 200 14.65 -1.77 0.43
CA SER A 200 15.68 -1.14 -0.39
C SER A 200 16.82 -2.11 -0.73
N TYR A 201 17.30 -2.89 0.27
CA TYR A 201 18.33 -3.92 0.05
C TYR A 201 17.79 -5.06 -0.82
N LEU A 202 16.57 -5.52 -0.57
CA LEU A 202 15.91 -6.53 -1.39
C LEU A 202 15.85 -6.10 -2.87
N LEU A 203 15.46 -4.84 -3.13
CA LEU A 203 15.41 -4.30 -4.49
C LEU A 203 16.80 -4.19 -5.10
N ARG A 204 17.83 -3.75 -4.34
CA ARG A 204 19.21 -3.68 -4.84
C ARG A 204 19.75 -5.07 -5.18
N GLY A 205 19.46 -6.06 -4.35
CA GLY A 205 19.81 -7.45 -4.63
C GLY A 205 19.21 -7.95 -5.95
N ARG A 206 17.93 -7.66 -6.21
CA ARG A 206 17.29 -7.98 -7.50
C ARG A 206 17.92 -7.24 -8.68
N ILE A 207 18.30 -5.99 -8.51
CA ILE A 207 19.01 -5.20 -9.52
C ILE A 207 20.37 -5.83 -9.81
N HIS A 208 21.14 -6.20 -8.76
CA HIS A 208 22.42 -6.88 -8.91
C HIS A 208 22.27 -8.24 -9.59
N GLU A 209 21.26 -9.02 -9.24
CA GLU A 209 20.96 -10.30 -9.91
C GLU A 209 20.65 -10.09 -11.39
N ALA A 210 19.82 -9.12 -11.74
CA ALA A 210 19.51 -8.76 -13.14
C ALA A 210 20.73 -8.28 -13.93
N MET A 211 21.73 -7.71 -13.26
CA MET A 211 23.04 -7.33 -13.83
C MET A 211 24.04 -8.49 -13.90
N GLY A 212 23.71 -9.65 -13.34
CA GLY A 212 24.63 -10.81 -13.24
C GLY A 212 25.65 -10.71 -12.08
N ASN A 213 25.52 -9.74 -11.20
CA ASN A 213 26.40 -9.52 -10.04
C ASN A 213 25.94 -10.38 -8.85
N LEU A 214 26.04 -11.70 -8.97
CA LEU A 214 25.42 -12.65 -8.03
C LEU A 214 25.96 -12.55 -6.61
N ASP A 215 27.23 -12.24 -6.41
CA ASP A 215 27.81 -12.08 -5.06
C ASP A 215 27.28 -10.83 -4.35
N ALA A 216 27.10 -9.73 -5.10
CA ALA A 216 26.48 -8.52 -4.57
C ALA A 216 24.99 -8.74 -4.24
N ALA A 217 24.26 -9.45 -5.12
CA ALA A 217 22.87 -9.83 -4.87
C ALA A 217 22.74 -10.67 -3.60
N PHE A 218 23.63 -11.65 -3.41
CA PHE A 218 23.65 -12.50 -2.22
C PHE A 218 23.87 -11.67 -0.93
N ALA A 219 24.82 -10.73 -0.96
CA ALA A 219 25.08 -9.85 0.18
C ALA A 219 23.85 -9.00 0.53
N ASP A 220 23.20 -8.40 -0.48
CA ASP A 220 21.99 -7.58 -0.27
C ASP A 220 20.80 -8.40 0.29
N TYR A 221 20.63 -9.63 -0.17
CA TYR A 221 19.59 -10.52 0.39
C TYR A 221 19.89 -10.90 1.83
N GLN A 222 21.19 -11.08 2.19
CA GLN A 222 21.59 -11.29 3.58
C GLN A 222 21.34 -10.03 4.43
N ASP A 223 21.70 -8.83 3.95
CA ASP A 223 21.39 -7.57 4.64
C ASP A 223 19.86 -7.42 4.88
N THR A 224 19.05 -7.81 3.90
CA THR A 224 17.59 -7.86 4.04
C THR A 224 17.16 -8.77 5.19
N LEU A 225 17.76 -9.96 5.31
CA LEU A 225 17.44 -10.93 6.36
C LEU A 225 18.02 -10.53 7.73
N GLU A 226 19.10 -9.77 7.78
CA GLU A 226 19.60 -9.18 9.03
C GLU A 226 18.61 -8.14 9.59
N LEU A 227 18.02 -7.31 8.72
CA LEU A 227 17.01 -6.32 9.10
C LEU A 227 15.65 -6.97 9.40
N ASN A 228 15.26 -7.96 8.62
CA ASN A 228 14.00 -8.69 8.79
C ASN A 228 14.17 -10.19 8.54
N PRO A 229 14.46 -10.98 9.59
CA PRO A 229 14.65 -12.43 9.47
C PRO A 229 13.42 -13.20 8.97
N PHE A 230 12.25 -12.57 8.97
CA PHE A 230 10.98 -13.14 8.49
C PHE A 230 10.62 -12.74 7.05
N ASN A 231 11.54 -12.13 6.32
CA ASN A 231 11.32 -11.79 4.92
C ASN A 231 11.38 -13.06 4.05
N ASP A 232 10.19 -13.60 3.74
CA ASP A 232 10.03 -14.85 2.98
C ASP A 232 10.67 -14.76 1.59
N GLU A 233 10.60 -13.60 0.96
CA GLU A 233 11.13 -13.39 -0.38
C GLU A 233 12.66 -13.38 -0.38
N ALA A 234 13.28 -12.64 0.52
CA ALA A 234 14.73 -12.63 0.66
C ALA A 234 15.28 -14.03 0.99
N ALA A 235 14.59 -14.80 1.85
CA ALA A 235 14.96 -16.17 2.15
C ALA A 235 14.93 -17.07 0.91
N LEU A 236 13.89 -16.99 0.09
CA LEU A 236 13.80 -17.77 -1.15
C LEU A 236 14.85 -17.35 -2.16
N LEU A 237 15.08 -16.05 -2.34
CA LEU A 237 16.08 -15.53 -3.28
C LEU A 237 17.50 -15.95 -2.87
N THR A 238 17.84 -15.85 -1.57
CA THR A 238 19.13 -16.29 -1.06
C THR A 238 19.36 -17.79 -1.34
N GLY A 239 18.42 -18.64 -0.96
CA GLY A 239 18.54 -20.08 -1.16
C GLY A 239 18.57 -20.48 -2.63
N ASN A 240 17.75 -19.83 -3.47
CA ASN A 240 17.73 -20.07 -4.91
C ASN A 240 19.04 -19.65 -5.59
N LEU A 241 19.65 -18.57 -5.13
CA LEU A 241 20.94 -18.13 -5.62
C LEU A 241 22.05 -19.13 -5.27
N LEU A 242 22.04 -19.68 -4.06
CA LEU A 242 22.98 -20.76 -3.66
C LEU A 242 22.79 -22.01 -4.53
N ILE A 243 21.53 -22.39 -4.82
CA ILE A 243 21.25 -23.53 -5.71
C ILE A 243 21.75 -23.25 -7.13
N ALA A 244 21.51 -22.06 -7.65
CA ALA A 244 21.95 -21.66 -8.99
C ALA A 244 23.48 -21.63 -9.12
N GLN A 245 24.20 -21.35 -8.04
CA GLN A 245 25.66 -21.42 -7.96
C GLN A 245 26.18 -22.85 -7.65
N GLU A 246 25.32 -23.87 -7.65
CA GLU A 246 25.64 -25.26 -7.29
C GLU A 246 26.23 -25.44 -5.86
N ARG A 247 26.01 -24.45 -4.97
CA ARG A 247 26.42 -24.48 -3.55
C ARG A 247 25.34 -25.22 -2.74
N LEU A 248 25.09 -26.48 -3.13
CA LEU A 248 23.92 -27.24 -2.65
C LEU A 248 23.95 -27.54 -1.13
N ASP A 249 25.14 -27.77 -0.55
CA ASP A 249 25.25 -27.99 0.88
C ASP A 249 24.91 -26.73 1.69
N GLU A 250 25.35 -25.58 1.20
CA GLU A 250 25.05 -24.30 1.83
C GLU A 250 23.57 -23.95 1.67
N ALA A 251 22.96 -24.23 0.52
CA ALA A 251 21.52 -24.03 0.31
C ALA A 251 20.69 -24.89 1.27
N ILE A 252 21.04 -26.16 1.46
CA ILE A 252 20.34 -27.05 2.39
C ILE A 252 20.45 -26.53 3.82
N ALA A 253 21.66 -26.18 4.28
CA ALA A 253 21.90 -25.65 5.62
C ALA A 253 21.15 -24.34 5.85
N PHE A 254 21.16 -23.44 4.86
CA PHE A 254 20.43 -22.20 4.92
C PHE A 254 18.90 -22.43 5.05
N PHE A 255 18.33 -23.32 4.25
CA PHE A 255 16.90 -23.64 4.37
C PHE A 255 16.58 -24.40 5.66
N ASP A 256 17.52 -25.16 6.25
CA ASP A 256 17.34 -25.73 7.58
C ASP A 256 17.12 -24.62 8.62
N GLU A 257 17.96 -23.57 8.61
CA GLU A 257 17.82 -22.40 9.50
C GLU A 257 16.50 -21.64 9.27
N VAL A 258 16.10 -21.43 8.00
CA VAL A 258 14.84 -20.79 7.64
C VAL A 258 13.63 -21.58 8.15
N ILE A 259 13.65 -22.90 8.02
CA ILE A 259 12.61 -23.81 8.48
C ILE A 259 12.55 -23.86 10.02
N ASP A 260 13.69 -23.84 10.69
CA ASP A 260 13.75 -23.79 12.15
C ASP A 260 13.12 -22.51 12.69
N LEU A 261 13.32 -21.39 11.98
CA LEU A 261 12.72 -20.09 12.32
C LEU A 261 11.22 -20.03 12.00
N LYS A 262 10.79 -20.66 10.88
CA LYS A 262 9.42 -20.63 10.37
C LYS A 262 8.98 -22.02 9.88
N PRO A 263 8.57 -22.92 10.79
CA PRO A 263 8.24 -24.31 10.45
C PRO A 263 7.03 -24.50 9.52
N GLU A 264 6.21 -23.46 9.32
CA GLU A 264 5.07 -23.47 8.41
C GLU A 264 5.39 -22.93 7.00
N PHE A 265 6.64 -22.59 6.71
CA PHE A 265 7.02 -22.01 5.43
C PHE A 265 7.14 -23.08 4.33
N ALA A 266 6.02 -23.43 3.70
CA ALA A 266 5.91 -24.49 2.69
C ALA A 266 6.96 -24.38 1.56
N LYS A 267 7.21 -23.15 1.06
CA LYS A 267 8.18 -22.93 -0.03
C LYS A 267 9.62 -23.23 0.38
N ALA A 268 9.99 -23.00 1.64
CA ALA A 268 11.34 -23.33 2.11
C ALA A 268 11.59 -24.86 2.09
N TYR A 269 10.59 -25.66 2.45
CA TYR A 269 10.68 -27.13 2.28
C TYR A 269 10.81 -27.51 0.81
N ALA A 270 10.00 -26.92 -0.10
CA ALA A 270 10.10 -27.22 -1.52
C ALA A 270 11.48 -26.94 -2.08
N GLU A 271 12.06 -25.78 -1.77
CA GLU A 271 13.38 -25.39 -2.26
C GLU A 271 14.51 -26.21 -1.61
N ARG A 272 14.41 -26.56 -0.31
CA ARG A 272 15.35 -27.51 0.31
C ARG A 272 15.27 -28.89 -0.36
N GLY A 273 14.07 -29.36 -0.64
CA GLY A 273 13.84 -30.62 -1.38
C GLY A 273 14.46 -30.56 -2.78
N ARG A 274 14.37 -29.43 -3.47
CA ARG A 274 15.03 -29.21 -4.76
C ARG A 274 16.56 -29.31 -4.63
N ALA A 275 17.15 -28.65 -3.65
CA ALA A 275 18.58 -28.73 -3.39
C ALA A 275 19.05 -30.15 -3.04
N ARG A 276 18.30 -30.88 -2.19
CA ARG A 276 18.53 -32.28 -1.84
C ARG A 276 18.46 -33.20 -3.06
N ASN A 277 17.47 -33.02 -3.91
CA ASN A 277 17.35 -33.82 -5.13
C ASN A 277 18.52 -33.60 -6.08
N LEU A 278 18.94 -32.34 -6.31
CA LEU A 278 20.10 -32.01 -7.12
C LEU A 278 21.37 -32.61 -6.56
N LYS A 279 21.51 -32.72 -5.24
CA LYS A 279 22.63 -33.40 -4.55
C LYS A 279 22.54 -34.92 -4.63
N GLY A 280 21.41 -35.50 -5.03
CA GLY A 280 21.18 -36.94 -5.12
C GLY A 280 20.50 -37.57 -3.89
N ASP A 281 20.15 -36.77 -2.87
CA ASP A 281 19.36 -37.20 -1.71
C ASP A 281 17.85 -37.19 -2.09
N LYS A 282 17.43 -38.27 -2.74
CA LYS A 282 16.06 -38.42 -3.21
C LYS A 282 15.05 -38.66 -2.09
N GLU A 283 15.50 -39.33 -1.01
CA GLU A 283 14.65 -39.63 0.15
C GLU A 283 14.33 -38.35 0.93
N GLY A 284 15.32 -37.55 1.27
CA GLY A 284 15.13 -36.28 1.93
C GLY A 284 14.36 -35.27 1.08
N ALA A 285 14.57 -35.25 -0.24
CA ALA A 285 13.81 -34.43 -1.16
C ALA A 285 12.32 -34.80 -1.19
N PHE A 286 12.00 -36.10 -1.15
CA PHE A 286 10.63 -36.60 -1.10
C PHE A 286 9.90 -36.17 0.20
N GLU A 287 10.56 -36.32 1.35
CA GLU A 287 10.01 -35.92 2.64
C GLU A 287 9.74 -34.40 2.68
N ASP A 288 10.65 -33.60 2.13
CA ASP A 288 10.49 -32.14 2.03
C ASP A 288 9.33 -31.76 1.12
N LEU A 289 9.22 -32.36 -0.06
CA LEU A 289 8.10 -32.09 -0.97
C LEU A 289 6.74 -32.47 -0.35
N LYS A 290 6.67 -33.64 0.32
CA LYS A 290 5.48 -34.06 1.05
C LYS A 290 5.10 -33.03 2.11
N LYS A 291 6.08 -32.53 2.87
CA LYS A 291 5.85 -31.53 3.91
C LYS A 291 5.37 -30.20 3.33
N SER A 292 5.96 -29.76 2.21
CA SER A 292 5.52 -28.55 1.49
C SER A 292 4.04 -28.64 1.08
N ILE A 293 3.61 -29.79 0.52
CA ILE A 293 2.22 -30.02 0.09
C ILE A 293 1.27 -30.11 1.30
N GLU A 294 1.69 -30.74 2.40
CA GLU A 294 0.88 -30.76 3.63
C GLU A 294 0.61 -29.36 4.18
N LEU A 295 1.61 -28.47 4.09
CA LEU A 295 1.50 -27.09 4.56
C LEU A 295 0.73 -26.18 3.60
N ASN A 296 0.78 -26.47 2.30
CA ASN A 296 0.06 -25.70 1.27
C ASN A 296 -0.56 -26.64 0.22
N PRO A 297 -1.72 -27.26 0.52
CA PRO A 297 -2.35 -28.23 -0.38
C PRO A 297 -2.86 -27.64 -1.71
N GLU A 298 -3.05 -26.34 -1.79
CA GLU A 298 -3.48 -25.61 -3.00
C GLU A 298 -2.30 -24.92 -3.74
N GLY A 299 -1.09 -25.15 -3.26
CA GLY A 299 0.13 -24.54 -3.82
C GLY A 299 0.56 -25.14 -5.16
N ASP A 300 1.54 -24.49 -5.79
CA ASP A 300 2.06 -24.87 -7.10
C ASP A 300 2.57 -26.33 -7.15
N GLU A 301 3.18 -26.81 -6.07
CA GLU A 301 3.71 -28.17 -5.96
C GLU A 301 2.58 -29.23 -5.97
N ALA A 302 1.49 -28.96 -5.25
CA ALA A 302 0.31 -29.82 -5.24
C ALA A 302 -0.39 -29.84 -6.61
N GLN A 303 -0.53 -28.67 -7.25
CA GLN A 303 -1.14 -28.56 -8.59
C GLN A 303 -0.31 -29.27 -9.68
N LYS A 304 1.03 -29.19 -9.60
CA LYS A 304 1.92 -29.94 -10.50
C LYS A 304 1.73 -31.46 -10.37
N LEU A 305 1.47 -31.95 -9.16
CA LEU A 305 1.15 -33.36 -8.92
C LEU A 305 -0.19 -33.77 -9.52
N GLU A 306 -1.24 -33.01 -9.30
CA GLU A 306 -2.59 -33.31 -9.80
C GLU A 306 -2.67 -33.24 -11.34
N GLY A 307 -1.96 -32.29 -11.95
CA GLY A 307 -1.97 -32.08 -13.41
C GLY A 307 -1.28 -33.16 -14.24
N GLN A 308 -0.41 -33.99 -13.64
CA GLN A 308 0.40 -34.97 -14.37
C GLN A 308 -0.09 -36.41 -14.26
N HIS A 309 -1.11 -36.71 -13.47
CA HIS A 309 -1.62 -38.10 -13.21
C HIS A 309 -0.51 -39.11 -12.86
N THR A 310 0.63 -38.64 -12.38
CA THR A 310 1.81 -39.48 -12.10
C THR A 310 1.84 -39.87 -10.64
N ASN A 311 2.11 -41.16 -10.42
CA ASN A 311 2.39 -41.66 -9.07
C ASN A 311 3.57 -40.89 -8.50
N PHE A 312 3.54 -40.55 -7.22
CA PHE A 312 4.59 -39.83 -6.49
C PHE A 312 6.01 -40.32 -6.81
N ASN A 313 6.17 -41.63 -7.02
CA ASN A 313 7.43 -42.26 -7.44
C ASN A 313 7.90 -41.91 -8.86
N ASP A 314 7.02 -41.42 -9.72
CA ASP A 314 7.37 -41.09 -11.13
C ASP A 314 7.86 -39.66 -11.27
N MET A 315 7.51 -38.76 -10.35
CA MET A 315 8.03 -37.38 -10.31
C MET A 315 9.55 -37.34 -10.15
N TYR A 316 10.11 -38.22 -9.32
CA TYR A 316 11.55 -38.31 -9.10
C TYR A 316 12.29 -39.05 -10.22
N LYS A 317 11.58 -39.82 -11.04
CA LYS A 317 12.17 -40.50 -12.21
C LYS A 317 12.16 -39.63 -13.47
N GLY A 318 11.26 -38.64 -13.54
CA GLY A 318 11.02 -37.84 -14.74
C GLY A 318 11.75 -36.50 -14.83
N GLY A 319 12.53 -36.12 -13.83
CA GLY A 319 13.33 -34.87 -13.87
C GLY A 319 12.47 -33.59 -13.86
N ILE A 320 11.48 -33.50 -12.97
CA ILE A 320 10.65 -32.30 -12.77
C ILE A 320 11.36 -31.22 -11.91
N PHE A 321 12.58 -31.45 -11.53
CA PHE A 321 13.43 -30.48 -10.83
C PHE A 321 14.57 -30.05 -11.71
#